data_b03b4b1d0cf549b74633cd791763f6f9
#
_entry.id   b03b4b1d0cf549b74633cd791763f6f9
#
_cell.length_a   1.000
_cell.length_b   1.000
_cell.length_c   1.000
_cell.angle_alpha   90.00
_cell.angle_beta   90.00
_cell.angle_gamma   90.00
#
_symmetry.space_group_name_H-M   'P 1'
#
loop_
_entity.id
_entity.type
_entity.pdbx_description
1 polymer ?
#
loop_
_entity_poly.entity_id
_entity_poly.type
_entity_poly.pdbx_seq_one_letter_code
_entity_poly.pdbx_strand_id
1 'polypeptide(L)'
;MAKSSIKVRAKVKSGEATVKCLISHPMETGLRKNKKTGKMIPAHFIQEVNCEHGGKTVMNAQWIGTISKNPFLSFSFPGANSGDTIKVSWVDNTGKSDTTEAKMK
;
A
#
# COMPACT_ATOMS: atom_id res chain seq x y z
N MET A 1 12.45 -7.27 -15.31
CA MET A 1 11.45 -7.48 -14.22
C MET A 1 10.64 -6.23 -13.99
N ALA A 2 9.35 -6.38 -13.86
CA ALA A 2 8.49 -5.27 -13.49
C ALA A 2 8.81 -4.82 -12.06
N LYS A 3 8.95 -3.51 -11.86
CA LYS A 3 9.12 -2.97 -10.52
C LYS A 3 7.79 -2.97 -9.80
N SER A 4 7.82 -3.30 -8.51
CA SER A 4 6.64 -3.18 -7.67
C SER A 4 6.20 -1.72 -7.57
N SER A 5 4.90 -1.47 -7.54
CA SER A 5 4.34 -0.15 -7.28
C SER A 5 4.52 0.27 -5.83
N ILE A 6 4.93 -0.65 -4.96
CA ILE A 6 5.04 -0.44 -3.52
C ILE A 6 6.51 -0.30 -3.13
N LYS A 7 6.83 0.79 -2.44
CA LYS A 7 8.14 0.97 -1.78
C LYS A 7 7.94 0.80 -0.30
N VAL A 8 8.65 -0.16 0.29
CA VAL A 8 8.51 -0.50 1.71
C VAL A 8 9.83 -0.31 2.42
N ARG A 9 9.79 0.35 3.58
CA ARG A 9 10.91 0.41 4.51
C ARG A 9 10.40 -0.05 5.87
N ALA A 10 11.11 -0.99 6.45
CA ALA A 10 10.74 -1.54 7.75
C ALA A 10 11.97 -1.64 8.64
N LYS A 11 11.82 -1.19 9.89
CA LYS A 11 12.87 -1.27 10.90
C LYS A 11 12.31 -1.87 12.17
N VAL A 12 13.15 -2.63 12.86
CA VAL A 12 12.81 -3.20 14.17
C VAL A 12 13.68 -2.55 15.24
N LYS A 13 13.04 -2.06 16.29
CA LYS A 13 13.72 -1.50 17.44
C LYS A 13 13.02 -1.99 18.70
N SER A 14 13.75 -2.65 19.59
CA SER A 14 13.22 -3.18 20.86
C SER A 14 12.00 -4.06 20.67
N GLY A 15 12.01 -4.92 19.64
CA GLY A 15 10.91 -5.84 19.35
C GLY A 15 9.70 -5.21 18.68
N GLU A 16 9.76 -3.92 18.37
CA GLU A 16 8.68 -3.22 17.65
C GLU A 16 9.12 -2.89 16.24
N ALA A 17 8.31 -3.26 15.26
CA ALA A 17 8.54 -2.94 13.86
C ALA A 17 7.83 -1.65 13.50
N THR A 18 8.52 -0.76 12.77
CA THR A 18 7.92 0.40 12.14
C THR A 18 7.99 0.21 10.65
N VAL A 19 6.85 0.25 9.99
CA VAL A 19 6.72 0.01 8.55
C VAL A 19 6.23 1.29 7.87
N LYS A 20 6.94 1.69 6.81
CA LYS A 20 6.57 2.84 5.99
C LYS A 20 6.44 2.37 4.55
N CYS A 21 5.30 2.65 3.95
CA CYS A 21 5.00 2.25 2.58
C CYS A 21 4.60 3.45 1.74
N LEU A 22 5.15 3.52 0.53
CA LEU A 22 4.70 4.48 -0.48
C LEU A 22 4.21 3.67 -1.68
N ILE A 23 2.97 3.90 -2.09
CA ILE A 23 2.35 3.16 -3.18
C ILE A 23 2.15 4.10 -4.37
N SER A 24 2.68 3.72 -5.54
CA SER A 24 2.45 4.47 -6.79
C SER A 24 1.10 4.07 -7.36
N HIS A 25 0.10 4.93 -7.22
CA HIS A 25 -1.26 4.68 -7.69
C HIS A 25 -1.96 6.01 -7.98
N PRO A 26 -2.74 6.12 -9.05
CA PRO A 26 -3.41 7.37 -9.40
C PRO A 26 -4.48 7.81 -8.41
N MET A 27 -5.13 6.89 -7.71
CA MET A 27 -6.19 7.18 -6.73
C MET A 27 -7.26 8.14 -7.29
N GLU A 28 -7.81 7.78 -8.45
CA GLU A 28 -8.85 8.57 -9.11
C GLU A 28 -10.21 8.36 -8.44
N THR A 29 -10.88 9.46 -8.12
CA THR A 29 -12.18 9.40 -7.43
C THR A 29 -13.36 9.13 -8.35
N GLY A 30 -13.19 9.28 -9.66
CA GLY A 30 -14.29 9.26 -10.61
C GLY A 30 -14.97 10.60 -10.80
N LEU A 31 -14.50 11.65 -10.07
CA LEU A 31 -15.09 12.99 -10.12
C LEU A 31 -14.25 13.96 -10.95
N ARG A 32 -13.07 13.56 -11.39
CA ARG A 32 -12.18 14.40 -12.16
C ARG A 32 -12.47 14.30 -13.66
N LYS A 33 -12.47 15.44 -14.34
CA LYS A 33 -12.75 15.51 -15.76
C LYS A 33 -11.46 15.65 -16.56
N ASN A 34 -11.34 14.90 -17.64
CA ASN A 34 -10.21 15.03 -18.55
C ASN A 34 -10.40 16.30 -19.39
N LYS A 35 -9.45 17.23 -19.30
CA LYS A 35 -9.53 18.52 -19.99
C LYS A 35 -9.44 18.38 -21.52
N LYS A 36 -8.78 17.35 -22.03
CA LYS A 36 -8.62 17.15 -23.47
C LYS A 36 -9.84 16.52 -24.12
N THR A 37 -10.50 15.60 -23.47
CA THR A 37 -11.64 14.88 -24.03
C THR A 37 -12.98 15.34 -23.51
N GLY A 38 -13.00 16.07 -22.40
CA GLY A 38 -14.22 16.47 -21.71
C GLY A 38 -14.94 15.35 -20.99
N LYS A 39 -14.39 14.14 -21.01
CA LYS A 39 -14.98 12.96 -20.35
C LYS A 39 -14.50 12.82 -18.92
N MET A 40 -15.35 12.25 -18.08
CA MET A 40 -14.97 11.93 -16.69
C MET A 40 -13.91 10.83 -16.70
N ILE A 41 -12.91 11.00 -15.86
CA ILE A 41 -11.89 9.97 -15.65
C ILE A 41 -12.50 8.89 -14.75
N PRO A 42 -12.51 7.62 -15.17
CA PRO A 42 -13.10 6.55 -14.35
C PRO A 42 -12.43 6.45 -12.99
N ALA A 43 -13.20 6.08 -11.98
CA ALA A 43 -12.68 5.83 -10.65
C ALA A 43 -11.63 4.73 -10.69
N HIS A 44 -10.46 4.98 -10.11
CA HIS A 44 -9.37 4.02 -10.05
C HIS A 44 -8.60 4.26 -8.76
N PHE A 45 -8.93 3.52 -7.73
CA PHE A 45 -8.36 3.73 -6.39
C PHE A 45 -8.16 2.40 -5.68
N ILE A 46 -7.21 2.38 -4.77
CA ILE A 46 -6.95 1.21 -3.93
C ILE A 46 -8.08 1.08 -2.92
N GLN A 47 -8.67 -0.11 -2.84
CA GLN A 47 -9.74 -0.42 -1.89
C GLN A 47 -9.23 -1.04 -0.61
N GLU A 48 -8.16 -1.82 -0.69
CA GLU A 48 -7.63 -2.53 0.48
C GLU A 48 -6.13 -2.61 0.41
N VAL A 49 -5.49 -2.37 1.55
CA VAL A 49 -4.05 -2.58 1.76
C VAL A 49 -3.89 -3.55 2.91
N ASN A 50 -3.10 -4.59 2.70
CA ASN A 50 -2.88 -5.63 3.69
C ASN A 50 -1.39 -5.82 3.93
N CYS A 51 -0.99 -5.93 5.20
CA CYS A 51 0.39 -6.22 5.58
C CYS A 51 0.43 -7.46 6.44
N GLU A 52 1.34 -8.37 6.11
CA GLU A 52 1.52 -9.61 6.81
C GLU A 52 2.94 -9.75 7.35
N HIS A 53 3.05 -10.34 8.53
CA HIS A 53 4.31 -10.68 9.17
C HIS A 53 4.22 -12.11 9.71
N GLY A 54 5.12 -12.98 9.23
CA GLY A 54 5.12 -14.38 9.65
C GLY A 54 3.82 -15.12 9.36
N GLY A 55 3.15 -14.78 8.25
CA GLY A 55 1.90 -15.41 7.86
C GLY A 55 0.66 -14.84 8.57
N LYS A 56 0.84 -13.83 9.42
CA LYS A 56 -0.26 -13.18 10.14
C LYS A 56 -0.47 -11.77 9.63
N THR A 57 -1.72 -11.38 9.45
CA THR A 57 -2.07 -10.00 9.12
C THR A 57 -1.80 -9.10 10.31
N VAL A 58 -0.90 -8.14 10.16
CA VAL A 58 -0.56 -7.16 11.21
C VAL A 58 -1.20 -5.81 10.95
N MET A 59 -1.67 -5.57 9.73
CA MET A 59 -2.39 -4.35 9.38
C MET A 59 -3.28 -4.64 8.18
N ASN A 60 -4.51 -4.16 8.24
CA ASN A 60 -5.45 -4.17 7.12
C ASN A 60 -6.16 -2.83 7.09
N ALA A 61 -6.07 -2.13 5.97
CA ALA A 61 -6.72 -0.84 5.78
C ALA A 61 -7.65 -0.92 4.59
N GLN A 62 -8.86 -0.42 4.76
CA GLN A 62 -9.82 -0.27 3.68
C GLN A 62 -9.87 1.20 3.30
N TRP A 63 -9.62 1.49 2.02
CA TRP A 63 -9.53 2.85 1.53
C TRP A 63 -10.68 3.17 0.57
N ILE A 64 -10.94 4.47 0.45
CA ILE A 64 -11.93 4.99 -0.48
C ILE A 64 -11.23 5.97 -1.43
N GLY A 65 -11.94 6.43 -2.46
CA GLY A 65 -11.38 7.29 -3.49
C GLY A 65 -10.93 8.68 -3.04
N THR A 66 -11.11 9.03 -1.74
CA THR A 66 -10.65 10.32 -1.21
C THR A 66 -9.19 10.32 -0.79
N ILE A 67 -8.52 9.16 -0.85
CA ILE A 67 -7.08 9.07 -0.55
C ILE A 67 -6.30 9.73 -1.67
N SER A 68 -5.27 10.49 -1.30
CA SER A 68 -4.44 11.22 -2.27
C SER A 68 -3.65 10.30 -3.18
N LYS A 69 -3.29 10.82 -4.36
CA LYS A 69 -2.41 10.13 -5.31
C LYS A 69 -1.09 9.71 -4.65
N ASN A 70 -0.60 8.53 -5.02
CA ASN A 70 0.63 7.95 -4.46
C ASN A 70 0.60 7.95 -2.93
N PRO A 71 -0.35 7.22 -2.34
CA PRO A 71 -0.57 7.29 -0.90
C PRO A 71 0.60 6.75 -0.09
N PHE A 72 0.81 7.37 1.06
CA PHE A 72 1.84 6.98 2.02
C PHE A 72 1.16 6.36 3.24
N LEU A 73 1.70 5.24 3.70
CA LEU A 73 1.18 4.52 4.84
C LEU A 73 2.31 4.25 5.84
N SER A 74 2.07 4.55 7.11
CA SER A 74 3.03 4.27 8.18
C SER A 74 2.29 3.64 9.36
N PHE A 75 2.86 2.56 9.89
CA PHE A 75 2.30 1.89 11.05
C PHE A 75 3.40 1.13 11.80
N SER A 76 3.10 0.73 13.03
CA SER A 76 4.02 -0.09 13.80
C SER A 76 3.27 -1.23 14.49
N PHE A 77 3.99 -2.29 14.83
CA PHE A 77 3.44 -3.44 15.51
C PHE A 77 4.53 -4.12 16.35
N PRO A 78 4.16 -4.78 17.46
CA PRO A 78 5.12 -5.48 18.32
C PRO A 78 5.40 -6.91 17.82
N GLY A 79 6.39 -7.55 18.41
CA GLY A 79 6.68 -8.97 18.17
C GLY A 79 7.50 -9.25 16.94
N ALA A 80 8.21 -8.25 16.42
CA ALA A 80 9.04 -8.41 15.23
C ALA A 80 10.51 -8.53 15.60
N ASN A 81 11.26 -9.22 14.75
CA ASN A 81 12.72 -9.36 14.87
C ASN A 81 13.41 -8.85 13.62
N SER A 82 14.60 -8.28 13.79
CA SER A 82 15.44 -7.87 12.67
C SER A 82 15.68 -9.05 11.74
N GLY A 83 15.54 -8.83 10.45
CA GLY A 83 15.67 -9.89 9.44
C GLY A 83 14.36 -10.58 9.08
N ASP A 84 13.28 -10.33 9.81
CA ASP A 84 11.96 -10.86 9.46
C ASP A 84 11.47 -10.22 8.16
N THR A 85 10.59 -10.94 7.46
CA THR A 85 9.98 -10.44 6.22
C THR A 85 8.62 -9.86 6.48
N ILE A 86 8.35 -8.67 5.93
CA ILE A 86 7.04 -8.06 5.89
C ILE A 86 6.51 -8.13 4.46
N LYS A 87 5.25 -8.50 4.29
CA LYS A 87 4.58 -8.58 2.99
C LYS A 87 3.49 -7.53 2.92
N VAL A 88 3.54 -6.69 1.91
CA VAL A 88 2.55 -5.61 1.69
C VAL A 88 1.85 -5.86 0.36
N SER A 89 0.54 -5.81 0.37
CA SER A 89 -0.27 -6.00 -0.84
C SER A 89 -1.45 -5.03 -0.86
N TRP A 90 -1.93 -4.74 -2.06
CA TRP A 90 -3.12 -3.91 -2.24
C TRP A 90 -3.98 -4.45 -3.39
N VAL A 91 -5.27 -4.12 -3.33
CA VAL A 91 -6.23 -4.42 -4.38
C VAL A 91 -7.01 -3.15 -4.68
N ASP A 92 -7.20 -2.82 -5.95
CA ASP A 92 -7.96 -1.64 -6.34
C ASP A 92 -9.37 -2.00 -6.86
N ASN A 93 -10.15 -0.96 -7.13
CA ASN A 93 -11.54 -1.14 -7.59
C ASN A 93 -11.66 -1.71 -9.00
N THR A 94 -10.56 -1.77 -9.76
CA THR A 94 -10.56 -2.37 -11.10
C THR A 94 -10.19 -3.84 -11.09
N GLY A 95 -9.88 -4.40 -9.92
CA GLY A 95 -9.44 -5.79 -9.77
C GLY A 95 -7.95 -5.98 -9.90
N LYS A 96 -7.18 -4.92 -10.08
CA LYS A 96 -5.72 -5.00 -10.10
C LYS A 96 -5.18 -5.08 -8.69
N SER A 97 -4.06 -5.76 -8.55
CA SER A 97 -3.38 -5.91 -7.26
C SER A 97 -1.87 -5.90 -7.45
N ASP A 98 -1.16 -5.68 -6.38
CA ASP A 98 0.29 -5.80 -6.35
C ASP A 98 0.72 -6.25 -4.96
N THR A 99 1.86 -6.91 -4.90
CA THR A 99 2.41 -7.45 -3.66
C THR A 99 3.91 -7.27 -3.67
N THR A 100 4.46 -6.89 -2.53
CA THR A 100 5.91 -6.82 -2.36
C THR A 100 6.29 -7.35 -0.98
N GLU A 101 7.52 -7.81 -0.87
CA GLU A 101 8.09 -8.25 0.39
C GLU A 101 9.37 -7.46 0.67
N ALA A 102 9.62 -7.19 1.94
CA ALA A 102 10.82 -6.51 2.37
C ALA A 102 11.32 -7.11 3.67
N LYS A 103 12.64 -7.18 3.82
CA LYS A 103 13.23 -7.62 5.08
C LYS A 103 13.33 -6.43 6.03
N MET A 104 12.99 -6.65 7.28
CA MET A 104 13.09 -5.64 8.32
C MET A 104 14.53 -5.51 8.81
N LYS A 105 14.99 -4.32 8.93
CA LYS A 105 16.35 -4.00 9.37
C LYS A 105 16.44 -3.81 10.88
#